data_45a889f5a294d960c2e907b20d1382b3
#
_entry.id   45a889f5a294d960c2e907b20d1382b3
#
_cell.length_a   1.000
_cell.length_b   1.000
_cell.length_c   1.000
_cell.angle_alpha   90.00
_cell.angle_beta   90.00
_cell.angle_gamma   90.00
#
_symmetry.space_group_name_H-M   'P 1'
#
loop_
_entity.id
_entity.type
_entity.pdbx_description
1 polymer ?
#
loop_
_entity_poly.entity_id
_entity_poly.type
_entity_poly.pdbx_seq_one_letter_code
_entity_poly.pdbx_strand_id
1 'polypeptide(L)'
;PDPTLSYAHLWDSKNSDETVGEMVISQSFDFPTLYATRGKMNRLKTNALDAQATAFRQQILLQAKEVCLDIIMLQRQQALLDERLKNAEELSAMYTRRLETGDANALETNKINLELLNVRTEARMNQTALNNKLKELLVLNGNQPLTPGRPRPDTTPDAQTLGLTEYPAVPLPADFHPLADELLASDPTLRS
;
A
#
# COMPACT_ATOMS: atom_id res chain seq x y z
N PRO A 1 41.26 -5.86 -7.76
CA PRO A 1 42.13 -6.72 -8.58
C PRO A 1 43.00 -7.55 -7.67
N ASP A 2 42.86 -8.87 -7.80
CA ASP A 2 43.56 -9.81 -6.94
C ASP A 2 45.00 -10.03 -7.49
N PRO A 3 46.02 -10.18 -6.62
CA PRO A 3 47.35 -10.51 -7.05
C PRO A 3 47.34 -11.91 -7.66
N THR A 4 47.98 -12.07 -8.81
CA THR A 4 48.17 -13.37 -9.44
C THR A 4 49.63 -13.77 -9.37
N LEU A 5 49.84 -14.98 -8.88
CA LEU A 5 51.15 -15.64 -8.87
C LEU A 5 51.13 -16.78 -9.86
N SER A 6 51.96 -16.71 -10.89
CA SER A 6 52.17 -17.82 -11.83
C SER A 6 53.59 -18.33 -11.75
N TYR A 7 53.73 -19.64 -11.68
CA TYR A 7 55.00 -20.32 -11.74
C TYR A 7 54.98 -21.24 -12.96
N ALA A 8 55.93 -21.02 -13.88
CA ALA A 8 56.13 -21.86 -15.04
C ALA A 8 57.49 -22.55 -14.93
N HIS A 9 57.49 -23.86 -15.04
CA HIS A 9 58.70 -24.65 -15.13
C HIS A 9 58.99 -24.94 -16.60
N LEU A 10 60.09 -24.40 -17.12
CA LEU A 10 60.50 -24.57 -18.49
C LEU A 10 61.53 -25.70 -18.56
N TRP A 11 61.17 -26.77 -19.23
CA TRP A 11 62.05 -27.88 -19.52
C TRP A 11 62.77 -27.62 -20.88
N ASP A 12 64.11 -27.47 -20.87
CA ASP A 12 64.82 -27.43 -22.14
C ASP A 12 65.09 -28.84 -22.60
N SER A 13 64.60 -29.18 -23.81
CA SER A 13 64.70 -30.50 -24.43
C SER A 13 66.09 -30.83 -24.94
N LYS A 14 67.02 -29.90 -24.93
CA LYS A 14 68.38 -30.10 -25.53
C LYS A 14 69.53 -30.18 -24.53
N ASN A 15 69.35 -29.68 -23.31
CA ASN A 15 70.36 -29.81 -22.26
C ASN A 15 69.67 -30.20 -20.98
N SER A 16 69.83 -31.40 -20.52
CA SER A 16 69.12 -31.98 -19.36
C SER A 16 69.58 -31.45 -17.98
N ASP A 17 70.47 -30.47 -17.92
CA ASP A 17 71.07 -30.01 -16.67
C ASP A 17 70.68 -28.56 -16.28
N GLU A 18 69.96 -27.82 -17.11
CA GLU A 18 69.43 -26.49 -16.70
C GLU A 18 67.93 -26.47 -16.72
N THR A 19 67.40 -26.51 -15.52
CA THR A 19 65.96 -26.23 -15.27
C THR A 19 65.78 -24.75 -14.96
N VAL A 20 65.08 -24.03 -15.85
CA VAL A 20 64.75 -22.62 -15.64
C VAL A 20 63.29 -22.52 -15.14
N GLY A 21 63.10 -22.02 -13.93
CA GLY A 21 61.78 -21.69 -13.38
C GLY A 21 61.50 -20.20 -13.54
N GLU A 22 60.40 -19.86 -14.14
CA GLU A 22 59.91 -18.49 -14.20
C GLU A 22 58.77 -18.30 -13.17
N MET A 23 58.95 -17.33 -12.27
CA MET A 23 57.93 -16.92 -11.32
C MET A 23 57.49 -15.49 -11.64
N VAL A 24 56.22 -15.35 -12.06
CA VAL A 24 55.65 -14.05 -12.37
C VAL A 24 54.61 -13.68 -11.32
N ILE A 25 54.83 -12.55 -10.65
CA ILE A 25 53.87 -11.94 -9.76
C ILE A 25 53.32 -10.72 -10.48
N SER A 26 52.01 -10.72 -10.75
CA SER A 26 51.34 -9.58 -11.36
C SER A 26 50.26 -9.01 -10.44
N GLN A 27 50.32 -7.73 -10.23
CA GLN A 27 49.30 -6.98 -9.48
C GLN A 27 48.93 -5.77 -10.31
N SER A 28 47.64 -5.70 -10.65
CA SER A 28 47.10 -4.51 -11.29
C SER A 28 46.54 -3.54 -10.23
N PHE A 29 46.89 -2.28 -10.36
CA PHE A 29 46.36 -1.21 -9.53
C PHE A 29 45.51 -0.28 -10.41
N ASP A 30 44.24 -0.07 -10.01
CA ASP A 30 43.44 0.97 -10.63
C ASP A 30 44.01 2.35 -10.30
N PHE A 31 43.89 3.27 -11.23
CA PHE A 31 44.39 4.62 -11.03
C PHE A 31 43.70 5.29 -9.81
N PRO A 32 44.40 6.01 -8.93
CA PRO A 32 43.82 6.57 -7.69
C PRO A 32 42.54 7.39 -7.89
N THR A 33 42.40 8.07 -9.04
CA THR A 33 41.18 8.82 -9.39
C THR A 33 39.94 7.93 -9.56
N LEU A 34 40.13 6.64 -9.96
CA LEU A 34 39.01 5.69 -10.07
C LEU A 34 38.41 5.37 -8.71
N TYR A 35 39.23 5.21 -7.69
CA TYR A 35 38.74 4.98 -6.32
C TYR A 35 37.99 6.19 -5.77
N ALA A 36 38.49 7.42 -6.01
CA ALA A 36 37.81 8.63 -5.63
C ALA A 36 36.47 8.81 -6.35
N THR A 37 36.41 8.48 -7.65
CA THR A 37 35.19 8.56 -8.46
C THR A 37 34.18 7.49 -8.03
N ARG A 38 34.63 6.24 -7.78
CA ARG A 38 33.77 5.18 -7.23
C ARG A 38 33.19 5.55 -5.87
N GLY A 39 34.00 6.14 -4.98
CA GLY A 39 33.54 6.62 -3.69
C GLY A 39 32.46 7.71 -3.83
N LYS A 40 32.66 8.68 -4.73
CA LYS A 40 31.66 9.71 -5.02
C LYS A 40 30.38 9.13 -5.61
N MET A 41 30.50 8.20 -6.57
CA MET A 41 29.36 7.53 -7.17
C MET A 41 28.57 6.70 -6.16
N ASN A 42 29.25 5.99 -5.25
CA ASN A 42 28.57 5.24 -4.20
C ASN A 42 27.81 6.16 -3.23
N ARG A 43 28.39 7.30 -2.85
CA ARG A 43 27.69 8.30 -2.03
C ARG A 43 26.45 8.85 -2.71
N LEU A 44 26.53 9.17 -4.01
CA LEU A 44 25.38 9.65 -4.78
C LEU A 44 24.29 8.56 -4.89
N LYS A 45 24.67 7.29 -5.12
CA LYS A 45 23.72 6.17 -5.12
C LYS A 45 23.05 5.98 -3.77
N THR A 46 23.79 6.10 -2.66
CA THR A 46 23.20 6.03 -1.32
C THR A 46 22.19 7.15 -1.10
N ASN A 47 22.54 8.38 -1.44
CA ASN A 47 21.62 9.52 -1.31
C ASN A 47 20.35 9.34 -2.17
N ALA A 48 20.51 8.82 -3.39
CA ALA A 48 19.37 8.53 -4.27
C ALA A 48 18.47 7.43 -3.68
N LEU A 49 19.05 6.36 -3.12
CA LEU A 49 18.30 5.30 -2.45
C LEU A 49 17.57 5.81 -1.20
N ASP A 50 18.18 6.69 -0.43
CA ASP A 50 17.56 7.30 0.76
C ASP A 50 16.38 8.20 0.36
N ALA A 51 16.53 8.98 -0.72
CA ALA A 51 15.44 9.78 -1.27
C ALA A 51 14.29 8.89 -1.78
N GLN A 52 14.59 7.81 -2.50
CA GLN A 52 13.59 6.85 -2.97
C GLN A 52 12.88 6.15 -1.81
N ALA A 53 13.61 5.74 -0.77
CA ALA A 53 13.01 5.14 0.43
C ALA A 53 12.06 6.10 1.15
N THR A 54 12.41 7.39 1.18
CA THR A 54 11.56 8.44 1.77
C THR A 54 10.30 8.65 0.92
N ALA A 55 10.43 8.74 -0.40
CA ALA A 55 9.31 8.86 -1.33
C ALA A 55 8.36 7.66 -1.21
N PHE A 56 8.90 6.44 -1.18
CA PHE A 56 8.11 5.22 -1.00
C PHE A 56 7.34 5.19 0.32
N ARG A 57 7.99 5.63 1.41
CA ARG A 57 7.31 5.76 2.72
C ARG A 57 6.16 6.74 2.68
N GLN A 58 6.35 7.90 2.03
CA GLN A 58 5.28 8.90 1.87
C GLN A 58 4.13 8.38 1.03
N GLN A 59 4.42 7.62 -0.03
CA GLN A 59 3.41 6.99 -0.87
C GLN A 59 2.55 5.98 -0.09
N ILE A 60 3.17 5.12 0.72
CA ILE A 60 2.42 4.17 1.58
C ILE A 60 1.55 4.92 2.59
N LEU A 61 2.06 5.99 3.21
CA LEU A 61 1.29 6.79 4.16
C LEU A 61 0.10 7.48 3.48
N LEU A 62 0.28 7.97 2.25
CA LEU A 62 -0.81 8.56 1.47
C LEU A 62 -1.88 7.51 1.17
N GLN A 63 -1.49 6.36 0.66
CA GLN A 63 -2.41 5.25 0.37
C GLN A 63 -3.16 4.79 1.64
N ALA A 64 -2.49 4.68 2.77
CA ALA A 64 -3.14 4.34 4.04
C ALA A 64 -4.17 5.39 4.46
N LYS A 65 -3.88 6.69 4.28
CA LYS A 65 -4.83 7.77 4.55
C LYS A 65 -6.06 7.70 3.63
N GLU A 66 -5.87 7.45 2.34
CA GLU A 66 -6.95 7.28 1.36
C GLU A 66 -7.86 6.11 1.77
N VAL A 67 -7.28 4.96 2.10
CA VAL A 67 -8.05 3.79 2.55
C VAL A 67 -8.83 4.10 3.84
N CYS A 68 -8.24 4.84 4.80
CA CYS A 68 -8.96 5.25 6.02
C CYS A 68 -10.15 6.17 5.71
N LEU A 69 -10.00 7.11 4.76
CA LEU A 69 -11.11 7.98 4.34
C LEU A 69 -12.22 7.20 3.64
N ASP A 70 -11.85 6.23 2.79
CA ASP A 70 -12.82 5.32 2.15
C ASP A 70 -13.60 4.50 3.19
N ILE A 71 -12.93 4.00 4.23
CA ILE A 71 -13.58 3.26 5.33
C ILE A 71 -14.60 4.15 6.04
N ILE A 72 -14.25 5.40 6.36
CA ILE A 72 -15.17 6.35 7.01
C ILE A 72 -16.38 6.63 6.12
N MET A 73 -16.16 6.84 4.82
CA MET A 73 -17.23 7.06 3.84
C MET A 73 -18.18 5.86 3.79
N LEU A 74 -17.63 4.64 3.61
CA LEU A 74 -18.43 3.41 3.51
C LEU A 74 -19.20 3.10 4.79
N GLN A 75 -18.68 3.44 5.97
CA GLN A 75 -19.41 3.31 7.24
C GLN A 75 -20.61 4.25 7.31
N ARG A 76 -20.43 5.51 6.91
CA ARG A 76 -21.54 6.47 6.88
C ARG A 76 -22.61 6.05 5.87
N GLN A 77 -22.17 5.56 4.71
CA GLN A 77 -23.07 5.01 3.71
C GLN A 77 -23.79 3.77 4.23
N GLN A 78 -23.13 2.89 4.98
CA GLN A 78 -23.77 1.72 5.59
C GLN A 78 -24.87 2.12 6.56
N ALA A 79 -24.63 3.10 7.43
CA ALA A 79 -25.63 3.58 8.37
C ALA A 79 -26.90 4.11 7.67
N LEU A 80 -26.74 4.85 6.55
CA LEU A 80 -27.87 5.32 5.74
C LEU A 80 -28.59 4.18 5.02
N LEU A 81 -27.85 3.19 4.52
CA LEU A 81 -28.42 2.01 3.87
C LEU A 81 -29.18 1.12 4.86
N ASP A 82 -28.71 1.00 6.10
CA ASP A 82 -29.37 0.23 7.14
C ASP A 82 -30.70 0.89 7.53
N GLU A 83 -30.75 2.22 7.65
CA GLU A 83 -32.00 2.96 7.88
C GLU A 83 -32.95 2.81 6.70
N ARG A 84 -32.48 2.96 5.47
CA ARG A 84 -33.27 2.77 4.25
C ARG A 84 -33.80 1.33 4.13
N LEU A 85 -32.98 0.33 4.49
CA LEU A 85 -33.37 -1.07 4.50
C LEU A 85 -34.50 -1.32 5.49
N LYS A 86 -34.39 -0.79 6.71
CA LYS A 86 -35.42 -0.89 7.72
C LYS A 86 -36.76 -0.31 7.23
N ASN A 87 -36.73 0.90 6.67
CA ASN A 87 -37.92 1.54 6.11
C ASN A 87 -38.55 0.73 4.97
N ALA A 88 -37.69 0.15 4.07
CA ALA A 88 -38.15 -0.68 2.97
C ALA A 88 -38.78 -2.01 3.48
N GLU A 89 -38.24 -2.62 4.53
CA GLU A 89 -38.79 -3.81 5.17
C GLU A 89 -40.16 -3.54 5.83
N GLU A 90 -40.28 -2.42 6.54
CA GLU A 90 -41.55 -2.00 7.15
C GLU A 90 -42.61 -1.75 6.07
N LEU A 91 -42.22 -1.07 4.98
CA LEU A 91 -43.13 -0.78 3.86
C LEU A 91 -43.57 -2.07 3.16
N SER A 92 -42.64 -3.00 2.89
CA SER A 92 -42.94 -4.31 2.29
C SER A 92 -43.92 -5.10 3.16
N ALA A 93 -43.68 -5.16 4.48
CA ALA A 93 -44.58 -5.84 5.40
C ALA A 93 -45.98 -5.23 5.45
N MET A 94 -46.10 -3.90 5.39
CA MET A 94 -47.38 -3.19 5.33
C MET A 94 -48.14 -3.53 4.04
N TYR A 95 -47.52 -3.50 2.88
CA TYR A 95 -48.16 -3.79 1.61
C TYR A 95 -48.52 -5.27 1.47
N THR A 96 -47.76 -6.17 2.04
CA THR A 96 -48.10 -7.59 2.10
C THR A 96 -49.40 -7.81 2.89
N ARG A 97 -49.56 -7.19 4.06
CA ARG A 97 -50.81 -7.25 4.85
C ARG A 97 -52.00 -6.63 4.09
N ARG A 98 -51.80 -5.50 3.42
CA ARG A 98 -52.85 -4.87 2.61
C ARG A 98 -53.26 -5.68 1.41
N LEU A 99 -52.34 -6.43 0.83
CA LEU A 99 -52.63 -7.38 -0.25
C LEU A 99 -53.50 -8.55 0.26
N GLU A 100 -53.20 -9.07 1.45
CA GLU A 100 -53.99 -10.12 2.12
C GLU A 100 -55.42 -9.67 2.44
N THR A 101 -55.62 -8.40 2.79
CA THR A 101 -56.92 -7.81 3.06
C THR A 101 -57.68 -7.34 1.80
N GLY A 102 -57.02 -7.41 0.63
CA GLY A 102 -57.61 -6.93 -0.64
C GLY A 102 -57.50 -5.42 -0.87
N ASP A 103 -56.79 -4.70 0.00
CA ASP A 103 -56.64 -3.25 -0.04
C ASP A 103 -55.44 -2.75 -0.88
N ALA A 104 -54.62 -3.67 -1.41
CA ALA A 104 -53.49 -3.35 -2.25
C ALA A 104 -53.48 -4.20 -3.53
N ASN A 105 -52.86 -3.65 -4.57
CA ASN A 105 -52.69 -4.35 -5.84
C ASN A 105 -51.37 -5.20 -5.81
N ALA A 106 -51.43 -6.41 -6.33
CA ALA A 106 -50.27 -7.29 -6.47
C ALA A 106 -49.09 -6.64 -7.22
N LEU A 107 -49.37 -5.80 -8.23
CA LEU A 107 -48.33 -5.08 -8.97
C LEU A 107 -47.59 -4.07 -8.09
N GLU A 108 -48.28 -3.34 -7.23
CA GLU A 108 -47.71 -2.39 -6.26
C GLU A 108 -46.85 -3.11 -5.21
N THR A 109 -47.37 -4.20 -4.67
CA THR A 109 -46.65 -5.03 -3.70
C THR A 109 -45.36 -5.59 -4.31
N ASN A 110 -45.41 -6.07 -5.55
CA ASN A 110 -44.22 -6.57 -6.25
C ASN A 110 -43.17 -5.46 -6.50
N LYS A 111 -43.60 -4.24 -6.84
CA LYS A 111 -42.65 -3.10 -7.00
C LYS A 111 -41.93 -2.79 -5.70
N ILE A 112 -42.64 -2.81 -4.55
CA ILE A 112 -42.06 -2.54 -3.24
C ILE A 112 -41.10 -3.65 -2.85
N ASN A 113 -41.45 -4.92 -3.14
CA ASN A 113 -40.56 -6.06 -2.87
C ASN A 113 -39.31 -6.02 -3.74
N LEU A 114 -39.39 -5.54 -4.98
CA LEU A 114 -38.22 -5.32 -5.83
C LEU A 114 -37.33 -4.20 -5.26
N GLU A 115 -37.92 -3.09 -4.79
CA GLU A 115 -37.13 -2.02 -4.15
C GLU A 115 -36.45 -2.52 -2.88
N LEU A 116 -37.14 -3.29 -2.02
CA LEU A 116 -36.53 -3.93 -0.86
C LEU A 116 -35.32 -4.81 -1.24
N LEU A 117 -35.46 -5.60 -2.31
CA LEU A 117 -34.36 -6.45 -2.80
C LEU A 117 -33.17 -5.62 -3.28
N ASN A 118 -33.43 -4.51 -3.99
CA ASN A 118 -32.38 -3.59 -4.44
C ASN A 118 -31.61 -3.00 -3.25
N VAL A 119 -32.34 -2.41 -2.27
CA VAL A 119 -31.72 -1.82 -1.09
C VAL A 119 -30.93 -2.85 -0.29
N ARG A 120 -31.45 -4.08 -0.15
CA ARG A 120 -30.73 -5.15 0.52
C ARG A 120 -29.45 -5.56 -0.22
N THR A 121 -29.48 -5.51 -1.55
CA THR A 121 -28.30 -5.80 -2.37
C THR A 121 -27.26 -4.69 -2.24
N GLU A 122 -27.68 -3.42 -2.29
CA GLU A 122 -26.80 -2.25 -2.08
C GLU A 122 -26.12 -2.31 -0.69
N ALA A 123 -26.87 -2.60 0.38
CA ALA A 123 -26.31 -2.72 1.72
C ALA A 123 -25.25 -3.85 1.82
N ARG A 124 -25.50 -4.99 1.20
CA ARG A 124 -24.53 -6.11 1.16
C ARG A 124 -23.29 -5.76 0.35
N MET A 125 -23.45 -5.08 -0.79
CA MET A 125 -22.32 -4.64 -1.61
C MET A 125 -21.45 -3.63 -0.85
N ASN A 126 -22.07 -2.68 -0.17
CA ASN A 126 -21.36 -1.70 0.66
C ASN A 126 -20.61 -2.38 1.83
N GLN A 127 -21.24 -3.32 2.52
CA GLN A 127 -20.59 -4.10 3.57
C GLN A 127 -19.38 -4.90 3.04
N THR A 128 -19.50 -5.46 1.84
CA THR A 128 -18.40 -6.17 1.19
C THR A 128 -17.25 -5.22 0.84
N ALA A 129 -17.57 -4.03 0.32
CA ALA A 129 -16.59 -2.99 0.02
C ALA A 129 -15.86 -2.54 1.30
N LEU A 130 -16.58 -2.33 2.40
CA LEU A 130 -16.01 -2.00 3.70
C LEU A 130 -15.03 -3.08 4.18
N ASN A 131 -15.42 -4.35 4.11
CA ASN A 131 -14.56 -5.46 4.51
C ASN A 131 -13.30 -5.56 3.62
N ASN A 132 -13.41 -5.26 2.34
CA ASN A 132 -12.27 -5.26 1.43
C ASN A 132 -11.29 -4.12 1.77
N LYS A 133 -11.80 -2.93 2.10
CA LYS A 133 -10.96 -1.80 2.52
C LYS A 133 -10.27 -2.04 3.86
N LEU A 134 -10.93 -2.71 4.80
CA LEU A 134 -10.29 -3.14 6.05
C LEU A 134 -9.16 -4.14 5.82
N LYS A 135 -9.33 -5.09 4.88
CA LYS A 135 -8.26 -6.01 4.48
C LYS A 135 -7.11 -5.29 3.78
N GLU A 136 -7.40 -4.32 2.91
CA GLU A 136 -6.38 -3.49 2.26
C GLU A 136 -5.54 -2.74 3.30
N LEU A 137 -6.18 -2.13 4.30
CA LEU A 137 -5.48 -1.47 5.40
C LEU A 137 -4.61 -2.44 6.21
N LEU A 138 -5.09 -3.67 6.44
CA LEU A 138 -4.32 -4.71 7.12
C LEU A 138 -3.06 -5.10 6.32
N VAL A 139 -3.18 -5.23 5.00
CA VAL A 139 -2.04 -5.52 4.11
C VAL A 139 -1.01 -4.39 4.14
N LEU A 140 -1.46 -3.13 4.09
CA LEU A 140 -0.57 -1.96 4.20
C LEU A 140 0.17 -1.91 5.55
N ASN A 141 -0.41 -2.47 6.61
CA ASN A 141 0.25 -2.63 7.92
C ASN A 141 1.11 -3.91 8.02
N GLY A 142 1.46 -4.53 6.90
CA GLY A 142 2.29 -5.74 6.89
C GLY A 142 1.59 -6.96 7.50
N ASN A 143 0.28 -7.07 7.38
CA ASN A 143 -0.57 -8.10 7.99
C ASN A 143 -0.51 -8.14 9.52
N GLN A 144 -0.02 -7.07 10.16
CA GLN A 144 -0.06 -6.95 11.61
C GLN A 144 -1.44 -6.47 12.05
N PRO A 145 -1.96 -6.97 13.20
CA PRO A 145 -3.25 -6.53 13.70
C PRO A 145 -3.23 -5.02 13.99
N LEU A 146 -4.26 -4.32 13.53
CA LEU A 146 -4.39 -2.87 13.65
C LEU A 146 -4.83 -2.42 15.05
N THR A 147 -5.27 -3.35 15.89
CA THR A 147 -5.70 -3.07 17.27
C THR A 147 -4.54 -3.22 18.24
N PRO A 148 -4.26 -2.22 19.09
CA PRO A 148 -3.33 -2.37 20.20
C PRO A 148 -3.95 -3.31 21.23
N GLY A 149 -3.61 -4.57 21.21
CA GLY A 149 -4.03 -5.55 22.20
C GLY A 149 -4.48 -6.88 21.61
N ARG A 150 -3.65 -7.88 21.84
CA ARG A 150 -3.80 -9.32 21.63
C ARG A 150 -4.41 -9.77 20.29
N PRO A 151 -3.62 -10.36 19.40
CA PRO A 151 -4.10 -10.87 18.12
C PRO A 151 -5.11 -11.99 18.34
N ARG A 152 -6.35 -11.80 17.91
CA ARG A 152 -7.27 -12.87 17.62
C ARG A 152 -7.13 -13.20 16.13
N PRO A 153 -6.75 -14.42 15.74
CA PRO A 153 -6.49 -14.77 14.35
C PRO A 153 -7.71 -14.74 13.42
N ASP A 154 -8.92 -14.60 13.94
CA ASP A 154 -10.16 -14.74 13.18
C ASP A 154 -11.05 -13.47 13.11
N THR A 155 -10.63 -12.33 13.64
CA THR A 155 -11.45 -11.11 13.57
C THR A 155 -10.87 -10.11 12.60
N THR A 156 -11.58 -9.86 11.49
CA THR A 156 -11.42 -8.62 10.71
C THR A 156 -11.54 -7.44 11.69
N PRO A 157 -10.59 -6.50 11.68
CA PRO A 157 -10.67 -5.33 12.55
C PRO A 157 -11.97 -4.57 12.24
N ASP A 158 -12.76 -4.31 13.28
CA ASP A 158 -13.92 -3.43 13.15
C ASP A 158 -13.42 -1.99 13.06
N ALA A 159 -13.94 -1.24 12.10
CA ALA A 159 -13.53 0.14 11.89
C ALA A 159 -13.85 1.05 13.10
N GLN A 160 -14.84 0.68 13.93
CA GLN A 160 -15.12 1.36 15.20
C GLN A 160 -13.99 1.20 16.22
N THR A 161 -13.37 0.01 16.27
CA THR A 161 -12.20 -0.25 17.14
C THR A 161 -10.95 0.52 16.69
N LEU A 162 -10.89 0.94 15.42
CA LEU A 162 -9.81 1.76 14.89
C LEU A 162 -10.00 3.26 15.10
N GLY A 163 -11.14 3.70 15.65
CA GLY A 163 -11.46 5.11 15.83
C GLY A 163 -11.73 5.87 14.51
N LEU A 164 -11.96 5.13 13.40
CA LEU A 164 -12.23 5.70 12.08
C LEU A 164 -13.71 6.08 11.94
N THR A 165 -14.16 7.02 12.76
CA THR A 165 -15.58 7.41 12.81
C THR A 165 -15.86 8.77 12.20
N GLU A 166 -14.85 9.65 12.14
CA GLU A 166 -15.01 11.02 11.66
C GLU A 166 -13.88 11.43 10.72
N TYR A 167 -14.21 12.28 9.76
CA TYR A 167 -13.19 12.92 8.93
C TYR A 167 -12.37 13.89 9.77
N PRO A 168 -11.04 13.87 9.66
CA PRO A 168 -10.21 14.86 10.32
C PRO A 168 -10.56 16.25 9.78
N ALA A 169 -10.88 17.17 10.67
CA ALA A 169 -11.10 18.58 10.33
C ALA A 169 -9.73 19.21 10.04
N VAL A 170 -9.30 19.17 8.80
CA VAL A 170 -8.09 19.87 8.33
C VAL A 170 -8.54 21.22 7.77
N PRO A 171 -8.18 22.35 8.40
CA PRO A 171 -8.46 23.65 7.82
C PRO A 171 -7.71 23.78 6.50
N LEU A 172 -8.42 24.14 5.43
CA LEU A 172 -7.79 24.44 4.15
C LEU A 172 -7.00 25.74 4.29
N PRO A 173 -5.74 25.80 3.84
CA PRO A 173 -4.99 27.03 3.85
C PRO A 173 -5.66 28.07 2.95
N ALA A 174 -5.68 29.32 3.38
CA ALA A 174 -6.29 30.42 2.63
C ALA A 174 -5.55 30.71 1.30
N ASP A 175 -4.28 30.38 1.25
CA ASP A 175 -3.46 30.48 0.05
C ASP A 175 -2.65 29.20 -0.14
N PHE A 176 -2.75 28.61 -1.34
CA PHE A 176 -2.06 27.36 -1.70
C PHE A 176 -0.68 27.59 -2.32
N HIS A 177 -0.36 28.80 -2.78
CA HIS A 177 0.89 29.06 -3.48
C HIS A 177 2.14 28.84 -2.59
N PRO A 178 2.23 29.41 -1.38
CA PRO A 178 3.40 29.19 -0.53
C PRO A 178 3.49 27.72 -0.07
N LEU A 179 2.35 27.05 0.12
CA LEU A 179 2.33 25.63 0.46
C LEU A 179 2.81 24.75 -0.70
N ALA A 180 2.42 25.08 -1.93
CA ALA A 180 2.86 24.38 -3.12
C ALA A 180 4.39 24.51 -3.32
N ASP A 181 4.94 25.70 -3.15
CA ASP A 181 6.37 25.96 -3.26
C ASP A 181 7.17 25.22 -2.18
N GLU A 182 6.69 25.18 -0.94
CA GLU A 182 7.30 24.43 0.15
C GLU A 182 7.24 22.92 -0.10
N LEU A 183 6.12 22.39 -0.58
CA LEU A 183 5.96 20.98 -0.93
C LEU A 183 6.87 20.58 -2.08
N LEU A 184 6.97 21.39 -3.14
CA LEU A 184 7.87 21.15 -4.26
C LEU A 184 9.35 21.17 -3.81
N ALA A 185 9.73 22.09 -2.92
CA ALA A 185 11.08 22.15 -2.37
C ALA A 185 11.42 20.97 -1.46
N SER A 186 10.42 20.36 -0.81
CA SER A 186 10.58 19.24 0.12
C SER A 186 10.38 17.88 -0.54
N ASP A 187 9.89 17.82 -1.78
CA ASP A 187 9.56 16.57 -2.46
C ASP A 187 10.82 15.71 -2.69
N PRO A 188 10.88 14.51 -2.12
CA PRO A 188 12.02 13.63 -2.26
C PRO A 188 12.19 13.09 -3.68
N THR A 189 11.12 13.08 -4.51
CA THR A 189 11.18 12.61 -5.89
C THR A 189 11.91 13.58 -6.81
N LEU A 190 11.90 14.88 -6.49
CA LEU A 190 12.63 15.93 -7.21
C LEU A 190 14.09 16.04 -6.78
N ARG A 191 14.49 15.39 -5.69
CA ARG A 191 15.87 15.39 -5.16
C ARG A 191 16.69 14.17 -5.61
N SER A 192 16.07 13.17 -6.20
CA SER A 192 16.72 11.95 -6.71
C SER A 192 17.23 12.15 -8.13
#